data_14592011dba01e80f344dd5c16aa2139
#
_entry.id   14592011dba01e80f344dd5c16aa2139
#
_cell.length_a   1.000
_cell.length_b   1.000
_cell.length_c   1.000
_cell.angle_alpha   90.00
_cell.angle_beta   90.00
_cell.angle_gamma   90.00
#
_symmetry.space_group_name_H-M   'P 1'
#
loop_
_entity.id
_entity.type
_entity.pdbx_description
1 polymer ?
#
loop_
_entity_poly.entity_id
_entity_poly.type
_entity_poly.pdbx_seq_one_letter_code
_entity_poly.pdbx_strand_id
1 'polypeptide(L)'
;LVPGQGSEFVAPGDSVLVGVDAGYSHEFTTAQVHYFLEQEYGASYSLKSPGKFAVFEDHLLYATGVPRMAKFTEQIETLRRLQKEFQQHSGCRDYSAVNGVSPGICHQVAREQFIDPGDFVQATDSHTCMGGGSNALSWGVGASEYAGLAHAGHTFVRVPESIRFELHGVLRAGVMAKDVILYILDSFAKREDTLDRVMEFGGPG
;
A
#
# COMPACT_ATOMS: atom_id res chain seq x y z
N LEU A 1 -13.32 -8.61 -9.26
CA LEU A 1 -13.67 -7.93 -10.51
C LEU A 1 -14.89 -7.04 -10.31
N VAL A 2 -14.96 -5.94 -11.05
CA VAL A 2 -16.15 -5.08 -11.05
C VAL A 2 -17.29 -5.85 -11.74
N PRO A 3 -18.50 -5.91 -11.15
CA PRO A 3 -19.63 -6.60 -11.76
C PRO A 3 -19.94 -6.11 -13.19
N GLY A 4 -20.20 -7.06 -14.11
CA GLY A 4 -20.51 -6.74 -15.52
C GLY A 4 -19.32 -6.87 -16.49
N GLN A 5 -18.14 -7.15 -16.02
CA GLN A 5 -16.98 -7.52 -16.86
C GLN A 5 -17.02 -9.02 -17.15
N GLY A 6 -17.77 -9.40 -18.12
CA GLY A 6 -18.19 -10.68 -18.65
C GLY A 6 -17.25 -11.90 -18.69
N SER A 7 -16.18 -11.98 -17.93
CA SER A 7 -15.33 -13.16 -17.87
C SER A 7 -15.37 -13.81 -16.49
N GLU A 8 -15.73 -15.07 -16.43
CA GLU A 8 -15.68 -15.91 -15.24
C GLU A 8 -14.24 -16.29 -14.87
N PHE A 9 -13.33 -16.22 -15.83
CA PHE A 9 -11.91 -16.54 -15.68
C PHE A 9 -11.04 -15.43 -16.28
N VAL A 10 -9.89 -15.18 -15.66
CA VAL A 10 -8.85 -14.27 -16.13
C VAL A 10 -7.55 -15.03 -16.30
N ALA A 11 -6.73 -14.61 -17.25
CA ALA A 11 -5.42 -15.17 -17.51
C ALA A 11 -4.33 -14.08 -17.34
N PRO A 12 -3.08 -14.46 -17.03
CA PRO A 12 -1.97 -13.54 -17.03
C PRO A 12 -1.88 -12.74 -18.35
N GLY A 13 -1.77 -11.43 -18.23
CA GLY A 13 -1.74 -10.51 -19.37
C GLY A 13 -3.08 -9.86 -19.72
N ASP A 14 -4.21 -10.40 -19.24
CA ASP A 14 -5.51 -9.76 -19.41
C ASP A 14 -5.55 -8.42 -18.67
N SER A 15 -6.28 -7.46 -19.23
CA SER A 15 -6.57 -6.19 -18.55
C SER A 15 -7.98 -6.23 -17.99
N VAL A 16 -8.09 -6.06 -16.68
CA VAL A 16 -9.35 -6.15 -15.95
C VAL A 16 -9.60 -4.92 -15.09
N LEU A 17 -10.87 -4.59 -14.89
CA LEU A 17 -11.28 -3.55 -13.94
C LEU A 17 -11.53 -4.20 -12.59
N VAL A 18 -10.80 -3.77 -11.56
CA VAL A 18 -10.83 -4.35 -10.21
C VAL A 18 -11.29 -3.30 -9.21
N GLY A 19 -12.27 -3.65 -8.37
CA GLY A 19 -12.65 -2.83 -7.22
C GLY A 19 -11.58 -2.87 -6.15
N VAL A 20 -11.27 -1.72 -5.54
CA VAL A 20 -10.31 -1.62 -4.44
C VAL A 20 -11.02 -1.90 -3.12
N ASP A 21 -10.49 -2.82 -2.33
CA ASP A 21 -11.07 -3.21 -1.03
C ASP A 21 -10.48 -2.39 0.11
N ALA A 22 -9.19 -2.07 0.05
CA ALA A 22 -8.52 -1.20 0.99
C ALA A 22 -7.42 -0.38 0.33
N GLY A 23 -7.19 0.83 0.85
CA GLY A 23 -6.10 1.68 0.38
C GLY A 23 -5.60 2.59 1.49
N TYR A 24 -4.33 3.01 1.41
CA TYR A 24 -3.78 3.97 2.36
C TYR A 24 -2.65 4.80 1.78
N SER A 25 -2.48 5.98 2.37
CA SER A 25 -1.35 6.87 2.13
C SER A 25 -0.74 7.30 3.46
N HIS A 26 0.40 7.94 3.42
CA HIS A 26 1.08 8.43 4.60
C HIS A 26 1.51 9.89 4.43
N GLU A 27 1.97 10.54 5.49
CA GLU A 27 2.22 11.98 5.52
C GLU A 27 3.20 12.48 4.46
N PHE A 28 4.05 11.60 3.92
CA PHE A 28 4.99 11.98 2.85
C PHE A 28 4.33 12.04 1.46
N THR A 29 3.24 11.31 1.23
CA THR A 29 2.58 11.17 -0.08
C THR A 29 1.16 11.73 -0.14
N THR A 30 0.45 11.80 1.00
CA THR A 30 -0.95 12.24 1.06
C THR A 30 -1.17 13.64 0.48
N ALA A 31 -0.22 14.55 0.68
CA ALA A 31 -0.30 15.89 0.10
C ALA A 31 -0.35 15.86 -1.44
N GLN A 32 0.38 14.94 -2.07
CA GLN A 32 0.36 14.75 -3.53
C GLN A 32 -0.98 14.14 -3.98
N VAL A 33 -1.51 13.18 -3.24
CA VAL A 33 -2.84 12.60 -3.49
C VAL A 33 -3.92 13.68 -3.45
N HIS A 34 -3.90 14.51 -2.41
CA HIS A 34 -4.82 15.64 -2.26
C HIS A 34 -4.74 16.59 -3.45
N TYR A 35 -3.53 17.00 -3.82
CA TYR A 35 -3.30 17.85 -4.97
C TYR A 35 -3.85 17.27 -6.26
N PHE A 36 -3.60 16.00 -6.56
CA PHE A 36 -4.10 15.36 -7.78
C PHE A 36 -5.62 15.26 -7.80
N LEU A 37 -6.26 14.95 -6.66
CA LEU A 37 -7.72 14.93 -6.57
C LEU A 37 -8.32 16.31 -6.84
N GLU A 38 -7.74 17.37 -6.29
CA GLU A 38 -8.22 18.73 -6.56
C GLU A 38 -8.03 19.15 -8.01
N GLN A 39 -6.90 18.80 -8.64
CA GLN A 39 -6.62 19.15 -10.03
C GLN A 39 -7.56 18.43 -11.01
N GLU A 40 -7.82 17.13 -10.78
CA GLU A 40 -8.59 16.30 -11.71
C GLU A 40 -10.11 16.40 -11.48
N TYR A 41 -10.54 16.52 -10.23
CA TYR A 41 -11.96 16.44 -9.84
C TYR A 41 -12.50 17.71 -9.16
N GLY A 42 -11.66 18.72 -8.99
CA GLY A 42 -12.03 20.00 -8.36
C GLY A 42 -12.03 19.96 -6.83
N ALA A 43 -12.14 21.14 -6.22
CA ALA A 43 -12.06 21.30 -4.76
C ALA A 43 -13.16 20.56 -3.96
N SER A 44 -14.24 20.11 -4.62
CA SER A 44 -15.33 19.36 -3.98
C SER A 44 -15.25 17.84 -4.27
N TYR A 45 -14.07 17.33 -4.63
CA TYR A 45 -13.88 15.90 -4.87
C TYR A 45 -14.35 15.04 -3.68
N SER A 46 -14.68 13.80 -3.94
CA SER A 46 -15.02 12.83 -2.91
C SER A 46 -14.37 11.48 -3.19
N LEU A 47 -14.11 10.70 -2.17
CA LEU A 47 -13.75 9.29 -2.32
C LEU A 47 -15.00 8.45 -2.49
N LYS A 48 -14.94 7.41 -3.32
CA LYS A 48 -16.08 6.52 -3.59
C LYS A 48 -16.57 5.81 -2.32
N SER A 49 -15.65 5.41 -1.47
CA SER A 49 -15.92 4.68 -0.22
C SER A 49 -14.89 5.07 0.82
N PRO A 50 -15.03 6.23 1.49
CA PRO A 50 -14.01 6.76 2.41
C PRO A 50 -13.55 5.76 3.47
N GLY A 51 -14.47 4.94 3.99
CA GLY A 51 -14.15 3.92 5.00
C GLY A 51 -13.21 2.80 4.54
N LYS A 52 -12.96 2.66 3.24
CA LYS A 52 -11.97 1.74 2.68
C LYS A 52 -10.55 2.34 2.62
N PHE A 53 -10.41 3.62 2.86
CA PHE A 53 -9.15 4.34 2.75
C PHE A 53 -8.68 4.88 4.09
N ALA A 54 -7.36 5.00 4.24
CA ALA A 54 -6.73 5.49 5.46
C ALA A 54 -5.56 6.43 5.20
N VAL A 55 -5.26 7.30 6.16
CA VAL A 55 -4.02 8.06 6.22
C VAL A 55 -3.22 7.66 7.44
N PHE A 56 -1.89 7.62 7.29
CA PHE A 56 -0.97 7.26 8.36
C PHE A 56 0.08 8.35 8.59
N GLU A 57 0.60 8.42 9.80
CA GLU A 57 1.74 9.26 10.15
C GLU A 57 2.82 8.39 10.81
N ASP A 58 3.74 7.88 10.00
CA ASP A 58 4.79 6.94 10.43
C ASP A 58 6.15 7.13 9.73
N HIS A 59 6.22 7.88 8.63
CA HIS A 59 7.43 8.07 7.84
C HIS A 59 8.30 9.23 8.31
N LEU A 60 7.71 10.36 8.73
CA LEU A 60 8.43 11.59 9.12
C LEU A 60 8.38 11.88 10.62
N LEU A 61 7.72 11.05 11.39
CA LEU A 61 7.51 11.26 12.82
C LEU A 61 8.83 11.39 13.59
N TYR A 62 9.82 10.58 13.27
CA TYR A 62 11.15 10.62 13.89
C TYR A 62 11.93 11.91 13.59
N ALA A 63 11.58 12.62 12.53
CA ALA A 63 12.34 13.78 12.07
C ALA A 63 12.28 14.95 13.06
N THR A 64 11.20 15.05 13.85
CA THR A 64 10.96 16.15 14.80
C THR A 64 12.04 16.24 15.88
N GLY A 65 12.66 15.14 16.29
CA GLY A 65 13.69 15.10 17.34
C GLY A 65 15.13 15.01 16.82
N VAL A 66 15.35 15.03 15.50
CA VAL A 66 16.66 14.81 14.89
C VAL A 66 17.28 16.15 14.44
N PRO A 67 18.39 16.62 15.04
CA PRO A 67 18.96 17.93 14.72
C PRO A 67 19.26 18.16 13.23
N ARG A 68 19.74 17.13 12.50
CA ARG A 68 20.01 17.22 11.06
C ARG A 68 18.75 17.45 10.21
N MET A 69 17.58 17.13 10.75
CA MET A 69 16.27 17.28 10.09
C MET A 69 15.61 18.63 10.39
N ALA A 70 16.15 19.42 11.34
CA ALA A 70 15.56 20.70 11.76
C ALA A 70 15.32 21.67 10.60
N LYS A 71 16.18 21.65 9.58
CA LYS A 71 16.02 22.46 8.36
C LYS A 71 14.79 22.12 7.52
N PHE A 72 14.16 20.98 7.76
CA PHE A 72 12.96 20.51 7.04
C PHE A 72 11.69 20.62 7.88
N THR A 73 11.76 21.19 9.09
CA THR A 73 10.60 21.25 10.00
C THR A 73 9.38 21.88 9.36
N GLU A 74 9.53 23.01 8.68
CA GLU A 74 8.41 23.69 8.00
C GLU A 74 7.76 22.83 6.90
N GLN A 75 8.58 22.14 6.10
CA GLN A 75 8.08 21.23 5.08
C GLN A 75 7.31 20.04 5.70
N ILE A 76 7.84 19.47 6.77
CA ILE A 76 7.21 18.34 7.49
C ILE A 76 5.87 18.78 8.09
N GLU A 77 5.82 19.93 8.73
CA GLU A 77 4.59 20.49 9.29
C GLU A 77 3.55 20.79 8.19
N THR A 78 4.01 21.28 7.04
CA THR A 78 3.15 21.51 5.88
C THR A 78 2.54 20.19 5.37
N LEU A 79 3.34 19.13 5.22
CA LEU A 79 2.85 17.82 4.79
C LEU A 79 1.82 17.25 5.78
N ARG A 80 2.07 17.35 7.08
CA ARG A 80 1.12 16.92 8.14
C ARG A 80 -0.19 17.71 8.08
N ARG A 81 -0.10 19.02 7.88
CA ARG A 81 -1.28 19.88 7.76
C ARG A 81 -2.12 19.48 6.54
N LEU A 82 -1.47 19.29 5.37
CA LEU A 82 -2.15 18.86 4.14
C LEU A 82 -2.77 17.46 4.27
N GLN A 83 -2.11 16.53 4.95
CA GLN A 83 -2.70 15.23 5.26
C GLN A 83 -3.96 15.37 6.11
N LYS A 84 -3.93 16.23 7.13
CA LYS A 84 -5.09 16.46 7.98
C LYS A 84 -6.24 17.11 7.22
N GLU A 85 -5.94 18.07 6.34
CA GLU A 85 -6.92 18.68 5.45
C GLU A 85 -7.57 17.62 4.54
N PHE A 86 -6.75 16.78 3.90
CA PHE A 86 -7.23 15.66 3.10
C PHE A 86 -8.12 14.71 3.92
N GLN A 87 -7.69 14.30 5.10
CA GLN A 87 -8.43 13.38 5.95
C GLN A 87 -9.80 13.97 6.36
N GLN A 88 -9.84 15.24 6.76
CA GLN A 88 -11.07 15.92 7.14
C GLN A 88 -12.01 16.11 5.95
N HIS A 89 -11.47 16.42 4.76
CA HIS A 89 -12.23 16.58 3.55
C HIS A 89 -12.81 15.26 3.06
N SER A 90 -12.00 14.21 3.02
CA SER A 90 -12.37 12.91 2.46
C SER A 90 -13.19 12.04 3.42
N GLY A 91 -13.03 12.24 4.74
CA GLY A 91 -13.63 11.39 5.77
C GLY A 91 -13.04 9.97 5.83
N CYS A 92 -11.85 9.74 5.27
CA CYS A 92 -11.15 8.46 5.38
C CYS A 92 -10.69 8.18 6.82
N ARG A 93 -10.27 6.94 7.10
CA ARG A 93 -9.76 6.54 8.41
C ARG A 93 -8.51 7.34 8.77
N ASP A 94 -8.39 7.75 10.02
CA ASP A 94 -7.28 8.54 10.54
C ASP A 94 -6.40 7.72 11.47
N TYR A 95 -5.19 7.44 11.02
CA TYR A 95 -4.11 6.83 11.78
C TYR A 95 -2.93 7.81 11.95
N SER A 96 -3.23 9.11 12.02
CA SER A 96 -2.24 10.14 12.32
C SER A 96 -1.71 9.98 13.74
N ALA A 97 -0.52 10.52 13.98
CA ALA A 97 0.09 10.50 15.30
C ALA A 97 -0.68 11.40 16.29
N VAL A 98 -0.88 10.90 17.49
CA VAL A 98 -1.49 11.63 18.60
C VAL A 98 -0.41 11.93 19.64
N ASN A 99 -0.19 13.22 19.93
CA ASN A 99 0.87 13.69 20.85
C ASN A 99 2.27 13.15 20.48
N GLY A 100 2.55 13.04 19.18
CA GLY A 100 3.83 12.55 18.68
C GLY A 100 4.00 11.03 18.73
N VAL A 101 2.95 10.29 19.04
CA VAL A 101 2.94 8.82 19.06
C VAL A 101 2.14 8.30 17.87
N SER A 102 2.81 7.58 16.98
CA SER A 102 2.18 6.89 15.86
C SER A 102 1.51 5.61 16.32
N PRO A 103 0.39 5.20 15.69
CA PRO A 103 -0.19 3.86 15.91
C PRO A 103 0.77 2.71 15.54
N GLY A 104 1.74 2.97 14.68
CA GLY A 104 2.73 2.01 14.21
C GLY A 104 3.06 2.19 12.73
N ILE A 105 3.84 1.28 12.19
CA ILE A 105 4.17 1.24 10.74
C ILE A 105 2.89 0.99 9.94
N CYS A 106 2.61 1.84 8.95
CA CYS A 106 1.35 1.84 8.19
C CYS A 106 1.00 0.45 7.64
N HIS A 107 1.97 -0.27 7.06
CA HIS A 107 1.74 -1.61 6.50
C HIS A 107 1.34 -2.64 7.56
N GLN A 108 1.97 -2.59 8.73
CA GLN A 108 1.64 -3.51 9.82
C GLN A 108 0.27 -3.19 10.41
N VAL A 109 0.00 -1.92 10.69
CA VAL A 109 -1.30 -1.50 11.24
C VAL A 109 -2.42 -1.78 10.25
N ALA A 110 -2.23 -1.47 8.97
CA ALA A 110 -3.22 -1.76 7.92
C ALA A 110 -3.57 -3.25 7.89
N ARG A 111 -2.56 -4.12 7.90
CA ARG A 111 -2.71 -5.57 7.90
C ARG A 111 -3.43 -6.11 9.14
N GLU A 112 -3.24 -5.49 10.28
CA GLU A 112 -3.86 -5.89 11.56
C GLU A 112 -5.27 -5.32 11.76
N GLN A 113 -5.62 -4.23 11.09
CA GLN A 113 -6.83 -3.47 11.42
C GLN A 113 -7.91 -3.50 10.32
N PHE A 114 -7.56 -3.65 9.06
CA PHE A 114 -8.55 -3.51 7.99
C PHE A 114 -8.22 -4.19 6.65
N ILE A 115 -7.17 -5.01 6.58
CA ILE A 115 -6.88 -5.83 5.41
C ILE A 115 -7.25 -7.27 5.72
N ASP A 116 -8.20 -7.81 4.98
CA ASP A 116 -8.66 -9.18 5.10
C ASP A 116 -8.08 -10.09 4.00
N PRO A 117 -8.03 -11.42 4.22
CA PRO A 117 -7.65 -12.37 3.19
C PRO A 117 -8.55 -12.27 1.94
N GLY A 118 -7.92 -12.16 0.78
CA GLY A 118 -8.62 -12.01 -0.50
C GLY A 118 -8.85 -10.57 -0.95
N ASP A 119 -8.52 -9.57 -0.11
CA ASP A 119 -8.62 -8.17 -0.48
C ASP A 119 -7.65 -7.79 -1.59
N PHE A 120 -8.07 -6.82 -2.41
CA PHE A 120 -7.23 -6.08 -3.33
C PHE A 120 -6.86 -4.72 -2.73
N VAL A 121 -5.57 -4.54 -2.43
CA VAL A 121 -5.06 -3.41 -1.65
C VAL A 121 -4.06 -2.59 -2.44
N GLN A 122 -4.25 -1.27 -2.44
CA GLN A 122 -3.32 -0.33 -3.08
C GLN A 122 -2.96 0.80 -2.12
N ALA A 123 -1.68 1.13 -2.04
CA ALA A 123 -1.20 2.23 -1.22
C ALA A 123 -0.06 3.00 -1.91
N THR A 124 0.29 4.15 -1.38
CA THR A 124 1.30 5.04 -1.98
C THR A 124 2.73 4.73 -1.54
N ASP A 125 3.01 3.49 -1.19
CA ASP A 125 4.33 3.04 -0.73
C ASP A 125 4.74 1.70 -1.35
N SER A 126 6.04 1.53 -1.62
CA SER A 126 6.61 0.34 -2.25
C SER A 126 6.54 -0.93 -1.39
N HIS A 127 6.37 -0.81 -0.07
CA HIS A 127 6.25 -1.94 0.85
C HIS A 127 4.80 -2.41 1.06
N THR A 128 3.85 -1.88 0.32
CA THR A 128 2.42 -2.27 0.35
C THR A 128 2.23 -3.77 0.13
N CYS A 129 3.14 -4.43 -0.59
CA CYS A 129 3.15 -5.88 -0.78
C CYS A 129 3.18 -6.67 0.55
N MET A 130 3.48 -6.03 1.69
CA MET A 130 3.37 -6.64 3.02
C MET A 130 1.95 -7.14 3.33
N GLY A 131 0.91 -6.60 2.68
CA GLY A 131 -0.47 -7.13 2.77
C GLY A 131 -0.59 -8.59 2.34
N GLY A 132 0.33 -9.09 1.50
CA GLY A 132 0.44 -10.51 1.16
C GLY A 132 0.63 -11.44 2.37
N GLY A 133 1.20 -10.94 3.48
CA GLY A 133 1.27 -11.67 4.74
C GLY A 133 -0.09 -11.95 5.40
N SER A 134 -1.16 -11.32 4.93
CA SER A 134 -2.56 -11.61 5.27
C SER A 134 -3.33 -12.24 4.10
N ASN A 135 -2.65 -12.78 3.10
CA ASN A 135 -3.23 -13.32 1.88
C ASN A 135 -4.06 -12.30 1.07
N ALA A 136 -3.70 -11.03 1.14
CA ALA A 136 -4.24 -9.99 0.27
C ALA A 136 -3.37 -9.81 -0.97
N LEU A 137 -3.98 -9.47 -2.10
CA LEU A 137 -3.25 -9.05 -3.30
C LEU A 137 -2.96 -7.57 -3.19
N SER A 138 -1.69 -7.22 -2.98
CA SER A 138 -1.32 -5.85 -2.62
C SER A 138 0.01 -5.39 -3.21
N TRP A 139 0.03 -4.14 -3.69
CA TRP A 139 1.26 -3.47 -4.15
C TRP A 139 1.13 -1.95 -4.10
N GLY A 140 2.28 -1.27 -4.16
CA GLY A 140 2.35 0.19 -4.18
C GLY A 140 2.05 0.79 -5.54
N VAL A 141 1.42 1.95 -5.53
CA VAL A 141 1.15 2.76 -6.73
C VAL A 141 1.57 4.21 -6.52
N GLY A 142 1.71 4.96 -7.60
CA GLY A 142 1.98 6.38 -7.54
C GLY A 142 0.81 7.19 -6.98
N ALA A 143 1.09 8.38 -6.44
CA ALA A 143 0.07 9.23 -5.83
C ALA A 143 -1.05 9.63 -6.80
N SER A 144 -0.75 9.83 -8.09
CA SER A 144 -1.74 10.15 -9.12
C SER A 144 -2.67 8.97 -9.41
N GLU A 145 -2.13 7.76 -9.51
CA GLU A 145 -2.92 6.54 -9.69
C GLU A 145 -3.79 6.29 -8.46
N TYR A 146 -3.20 6.42 -7.27
CA TYR A 146 -3.94 6.29 -6.01
C TYR A 146 -5.09 7.29 -5.91
N ALA A 147 -4.89 8.54 -6.31
CA ALA A 147 -5.95 9.55 -6.34
C ALA A 147 -7.13 9.11 -7.21
N GLY A 148 -6.83 8.63 -8.43
CA GLY A 148 -7.86 8.14 -9.37
C GLY A 148 -8.64 6.96 -8.81
N LEU A 149 -7.96 5.94 -8.28
CA LEU A 149 -8.61 4.76 -7.71
C LEU A 149 -9.42 5.07 -6.44
N ALA A 150 -8.96 5.98 -5.60
CA ALA A 150 -9.69 6.38 -4.40
C ALA A 150 -10.99 7.12 -4.74
N HIS A 151 -10.94 7.98 -5.77
CA HIS A 151 -12.12 8.66 -6.28
C HIS A 151 -13.11 7.70 -6.95
N ALA A 152 -12.63 6.83 -7.83
CA ALA A 152 -13.46 5.91 -8.62
C ALA A 152 -13.88 4.63 -7.86
N GLY A 153 -13.12 4.21 -6.86
CA GLY A 153 -13.30 2.95 -6.12
C GLY A 153 -12.82 1.71 -6.86
N HIS A 154 -12.17 1.88 -8.02
CA HIS A 154 -11.66 0.81 -8.85
C HIS A 154 -10.48 1.29 -9.71
N THR A 155 -9.71 0.34 -10.22
CA THR A 155 -8.61 0.62 -11.15
C THR A 155 -8.48 -0.48 -12.19
N PHE A 156 -7.78 -0.18 -13.29
CA PHE A 156 -7.38 -1.18 -14.26
C PHE A 156 -6.14 -1.92 -13.78
N VAL A 157 -6.19 -3.24 -13.89
CA VAL A 157 -5.07 -4.11 -13.54
C VAL A 157 -4.77 -5.03 -14.72
N ARG A 158 -3.52 -5.12 -15.09
CA ARG A 158 -3.05 -6.20 -15.92
C ARG A 158 -2.79 -7.41 -15.01
N VAL A 159 -3.49 -8.51 -15.26
CA VAL A 159 -3.36 -9.72 -14.45
C VAL A 159 -1.91 -10.21 -14.50
N PRO A 160 -1.19 -10.25 -13.35
CA PRO A 160 0.20 -10.67 -13.32
C PRO A 160 0.34 -12.17 -13.44
N GLU A 161 1.52 -12.63 -13.86
CA GLU A 161 1.92 -14.02 -13.66
C GLU A 161 2.19 -14.28 -12.18
N SER A 162 2.07 -15.54 -11.75
CA SER A 162 2.48 -15.99 -10.41
C SER A 162 3.73 -16.85 -10.48
N ILE A 163 4.59 -16.71 -9.46
CA ILE A 163 5.70 -17.60 -9.19
C ILE A 163 5.53 -18.19 -7.80
N ARG A 164 5.55 -19.52 -7.69
CA ARG A 164 5.37 -20.20 -6.43
C ARG A 164 6.70 -20.71 -5.88
N PHE A 165 6.96 -20.36 -4.63
CA PHE A 165 8.09 -20.86 -3.85
C PHE A 165 7.60 -21.96 -2.92
N GLU A 166 7.98 -23.21 -3.22
CA GLU A 166 7.71 -24.36 -2.36
C GLU A 166 8.80 -24.47 -1.28
N LEU A 167 8.42 -24.25 -0.03
CA LEU A 167 9.32 -24.31 1.12
C LEU A 167 9.28 -25.74 1.71
N HIS A 168 10.45 -26.31 1.92
CA HIS A 168 10.61 -27.66 2.47
C HIS A 168 11.60 -27.69 3.62
N GLY A 169 11.32 -28.49 4.64
CA GLY A 169 12.18 -28.69 5.80
C GLY A 169 11.96 -27.66 6.90
N VAL A 170 13.00 -27.42 7.68
CA VAL A 170 12.97 -26.51 8.82
C VAL A 170 14.16 -25.57 8.78
N LEU A 171 14.01 -24.37 9.30
CA LEU A 171 15.09 -23.41 9.41
C LEU A 171 16.12 -23.90 10.41
N ARG A 172 17.40 -23.80 10.07
CA ARG A 172 18.50 -24.11 10.99
C ARG A 172 18.54 -23.10 12.14
N ALA A 173 19.10 -23.50 13.27
CA ALA A 173 19.31 -22.61 14.40
C ALA A 173 20.06 -21.33 13.95
N GLY A 174 19.52 -20.16 14.29
CA GLY A 174 20.07 -18.84 13.93
C GLY A 174 19.62 -18.30 12.56
N VAL A 175 18.87 -19.07 11.77
CA VAL A 175 18.29 -18.63 10.51
C VAL A 175 16.85 -18.14 10.75
N MET A 176 16.51 -17.00 10.19
CA MET A 176 15.19 -16.36 10.33
C MET A 176 14.50 -16.23 8.95
N ALA A 177 13.21 -15.96 8.95
CA ALA A 177 12.44 -15.69 7.72
C ALA A 177 13.06 -14.56 6.87
N LYS A 178 13.73 -13.59 7.50
CA LYS A 178 14.49 -12.54 6.80
C LYS A 178 15.60 -13.12 5.92
N ASP A 179 16.29 -14.15 6.38
CA ASP A 179 17.37 -14.77 5.62
C ASP A 179 16.81 -15.52 4.39
N VAL A 180 15.62 -16.12 4.53
CA VAL A 180 14.93 -16.79 3.42
C VAL A 180 14.61 -15.78 2.31
N ILE A 181 13.99 -14.65 2.63
CA ILE A 181 13.67 -13.64 1.61
C ILE A 181 14.94 -13.02 1.00
N LEU A 182 15.99 -12.82 1.77
CA LEU A 182 17.26 -12.32 1.24
C LEU A 182 17.91 -13.32 0.27
N TYR A 183 17.82 -14.62 0.57
CA TYR A 183 18.28 -15.67 -0.34
C TYR A 183 17.47 -15.68 -1.65
N ILE A 184 16.15 -15.53 -1.57
CA ILE A 184 15.26 -15.44 -2.76
C ILE A 184 15.63 -14.20 -3.60
N LEU A 185 15.83 -13.05 -2.97
CA LEU A 185 16.24 -11.83 -3.66
C LEU A 185 17.59 -12.00 -4.37
N ASP A 186 18.57 -12.60 -3.71
CA ASP A 186 19.88 -12.84 -4.31
C ASP A 186 19.83 -13.82 -5.49
N SER A 187 19.03 -14.86 -5.37
CA SER A 187 18.97 -15.96 -6.33
C SER A 187 18.09 -15.67 -7.55
N PHE A 188 17.01 -14.89 -7.41
CA PHE A 188 15.97 -14.73 -8.42
C PHE A 188 15.75 -13.26 -8.83
N ALA A 189 15.76 -12.31 -7.90
CA ALA A 189 15.42 -10.93 -8.23
C ALA A 189 16.49 -10.23 -9.08
N LYS A 190 17.77 -10.58 -8.92
CA LYS A 190 18.86 -10.07 -9.75
C LYS A 190 18.72 -10.41 -11.24
N ARG A 191 17.98 -11.47 -11.56
CA ARG A 191 17.67 -11.90 -12.93
C ARG A 191 16.30 -11.44 -13.39
N GLU A 192 15.64 -10.62 -12.58
CA GLU A 192 14.27 -10.14 -12.83
C GLU A 192 13.21 -11.26 -12.90
N ASP A 193 13.51 -12.45 -12.41
CA ASP A 193 12.59 -13.60 -12.44
C ASP A 193 11.30 -13.34 -11.65
N THR A 194 11.35 -12.42 -10.66
CA THR A 194 10.21 -12.05 -9.81
C THR A 194 9.58 -10.70 -10.15
N LEU A 195 10.12 -10.00 -11.16
CA LEU A 195 9.63 -8.67 -11.54
C LEU A 195 8.21 -8.78 -12.11
N ASP A 196 7.33 -7.88 -11.66
CA ASP A 196 5.92 -7.79 -12.06
C ASP A 196 5.13 -9.12 -11.89
N ARG A 197 5.53 -9.96 -10.93
CA ARG A 197 4.88 -11.23 -10.61
C ARG A 197 4.38 -11.29 -9.18
N VAL A 198 3.30 -12.01 -8.99
CA VAL A 198 2.84 -12.40 -7.65
C VAL A 198 3.76 -13.51 -7.12
N MET A 199 4.32 -13.32 -5.94
CA MET A 199 5.12 -14.34 -5.27
C MET A 199 4.21 -15.08 -4.26
N GLU A 200 3.97 -16.36 -4.52
CA GLU A 200 3.22 -17.24 -3.63
C GLU A 200 4.20 -18.10 -2.82
N PHE A 201 3.94 -18.23 -1.54
CA PHE A 201 4.74 -19.07 -0.65
C PHE A 201 3.89 -20.20 -0.09
N GLY A 202 4.39 -21.42 -0.14
CA GLY A 202 3.69 -22.58 0.34
C GLY A 202 4.65 -23.75 0.59
N GLY A 203 4.11 -24.91 0.94
CA GLY A 203 4.88 -26.11 1.23
C GLY A 203 4.80 -26.54 2.69
N PRO A 204 5.41 -27.68 3.04
CA PRO A 204 5.39 -28.24 4.40
C PRO A 204 6.49 -27.66 5.31
N GLY A 205 7.29 -26.71 4.83
CA GLY A 205 8.39 -26.09 5.56
C GLY A 205 8.02 -24.82 6.33
#